data_f2147b85ee96f32b3f3cf1bb90b0d784
#
_entry.id   f2147b85ee96f32b3f3cf1bb90b0d784
#
_cell.length_a   1.000
_cell.length_b   1.000
_cell.length_c   1.000
_cell.angle_alpha   90.00
_cell.angle_beta   90.00
_cell.angle_gamma   90.00
#
_symmetry.space_group_name_H-M   'P 1'
#
loop_
_entity.id
_entity.type
_entity.pdbx_description
1 polymer ?
#
loop_
_entity_poly.entity_id
_entity_poly.type
_entity_poly.pdbx_seq_one_letter_code
_entity_poly.pdbx_strand_id
1 'polypeptide(L)'
;MKTPFNIRAPSFDADAINETIRRALASAGLDTKSGPMHEVTETIRRALAPADTASTERATSASEDVIDVVACVVDEPELREQASKRRLPADQTQATGTFETHEFSNRAGTRAYKLYVPARVGHSPPMLLMLHGCTQSADDFAMGTRMNQLAEEHGFVVVYPEQATSANPSKCWSWFHAQDQVRDGGEPSLIAGITRAVAERQGVDPRRIFVAGLSAGAAMAVILGETYPELFAGVGAHSGLPYGCAQDIPSALTAMKGGRSGLAGVRNTAGSTQAPRGKLACAVPIIVFHGDRDRTVQHANSIEIIRQAANAHAAQVGDGDAVARISTESGTSLGGRRYSRAVHADAEGQPHIEAWTVHGAGHAWSGGSASGSFTDGKGPDASAEMVRFFLALRRAGSA
;
A
#
# COMPACT_ATOMS: atom_id res chain seq x y z
N MET A 1 23.38 28.45 48.21
CA MET A 1 22.28 27.49 48.32
C MET A 1 21.36 27.68 47.11
N LYS A 2 21.42 26.76 46.18
CA LYS A 2 20.54 26.73 44.97
C LYS A 2 19.59 25.56 45.10
N THR A 3 18.30 25.84 45.24
CA THR A 3 17.23 24.84 45.24
C THR A 3 17.02 24.24 43.85
N PRO A 4 16.87 22.92 43.71
CA PRO A 4 16.59 22.32 42.42
C PRO A 4 15.10 22.49 42.04
N PHE A 5 14.86 22.99 40.83
CA PHE A 5 13.55 23.03 40.20
C PHE A 5 13.14 21.59 39.86
N ASN A 6 12.10 21.10 40.48
CA ASN A 6 11.49 19.81 40.20
C ASN A 6 10.40 20.02 39.16
N ILE A 7 10.69 19.72 37.87
CA ILE A 7 9.70 19.72 36.80
C ILE A 7 8.96 18.38 36.86
N ARG A 8 7.77 18.42 37.42
CA ARG A 8 6.84 17.28 37.41
C ARG A 8 6.28 17.15 36.02
N ALA A 9 6.53 16.03 35.33
CA ALA A 9 5.92 15.71 34.07
C ALA A 9 4.37 15.72 34.18
N PRO A 10 3.61 16.25 33.20
CA PRO A 10 2.16 16.22 33.24
C PRO A 10 1.66 14.77 33.27
N SER A 11 0.87 14.44 34.28
CA SER A 11 0.18 13.16 34.35
C SER A 11 -0.86 13.09 33.24
N PHE A 12 -0.71 12.12 32.34
CA PHE A 12 -1.72 11.81 31.32
C PHE A 12 -2.94 11.23 32.04
N ASP A 13 -4.06 11.96 31.98
CA ASP A 13 -5.34 11.49 32.49
C ASP A 13 -6.08 10.73 31.36
N ALA A 14 -5.94 9.41 31.37
CA ALA A 14 -6.54 8.51 30.40
C ALA A 14 -8.08 8.56 30.41
N ASP A 15 -8.68 8.84 31.55
CA ASP A 15 -10.12 8.93 31.71
C ASP A 15 -10.69 10.22 31.07
N ALA A 16 -9.98 11.34 31.20
CA ALA A 16 -10.35 12.61 30.55
C ALA A 16 -10.28 12.49 29.02
N ILE A 17 -9.29 11.78 28.49
CA ILE A 17 -9.16 11.53 27.05
C ILE A 17 -10.30 10.64 26.56
N ASN A 18 -10.61 9.57 27.29
CA ASN A 18 -11.68 8.63 26.93
C ASN A 18 -13.06 9.30 26.94
N GLU A 19 -13.32 10.17 27.93
CA GLU A 19 -14.58 10.93 28.00
C GLU A 19 -14.69 11.96 26.86
N THR A 20 -13.57 12.56 26.43
CA THR A 20 -13.57 13.48 25.29
C THR A 20 -13.87 12.73 23.99
N ILE A 21 -13.31 11.54 23.81
CA ILE A 21 -13.59 10.67 22.63
C ILE A 21 -15.06 10.25 22.62
N ARG A 22 -15.60 9.80 23.77
CA ARG A 22 -17.02 9.41 23.88
C ARG A 22 -17.97 10.56 23.56
N ARG A 23 -17.66 11.78 24.03
CA ARG A 23 -18.47 12.96 23.78
C ARG A 23 -18.42 13.37 22.29
N ALA A 24 -17.25 13.28 21.65
CA ALA A 24 -17.10 13.53 20.23
C ALA A 24 -17.87 12.52 19.37
N LEU A 25 -17.82 11.23 19.73
CA LEU A 25 -18.57 10.18 19.04
C LEU A 25 -20.09 10.32 19.23
N ALA A 26 -20.53 10.67 20.43
CA ALA A 26 -21.96 10.92 20.71
C ALA A 26 -22.49 12.16 19.94
N SER A 27 -21.67 13.21 19.82
CA SER A 27 -22.04 14.41 19.03
C SER A 27 -22.12 14.12 17.52
N ALA A 28 -21.43 13.05 17.07
CA ALA A 28 -21.51 12.55 15.69
C ALA A 28 -22.67 11.56 15.46
N GLY A 29 -23.55 11.35 16.47
CA GLY A 29 -24.69 10.46 16.38
C GLY A 29 -24.35 8.94 16.45
N LEU A 30 -23.14 8.61 16.93
CA LEU A 30 -22.69 7.22 17.06
C LEU A 30 -23.01 6.70 18.48
N ASP A 31 -23.68 5.54 18.56
CA ASP A 31 -23.96 4.89 19.83
C ASP A 31 -22.67 4.27 20.42
N THR A 32 -22.21 4.85 21.54
CA THR A 32 -21.03 4.38 22.27
C THR A 32 -21.35 3.45 23.43
N LYS A 33 -22.63 3.15 23.66
CA LYS A 33 -23.12 2.31 24.78
C LYS A 33 -23.43 0.88 24.35
N SER A 34 -23.59 0.64 23.04
CA SER A 34 -23.86 -0.69 22.49
C SER A 34 -23.30 -0.83 21.06
N GLY A 35 -23.09 -2.06 20.60
CA GLY A 35 -22.63 -2.36 19.24
C GLY A 35 -21.11 -2.18 19.01
N PRO A 36 -20.66 -2.18 17.74
CA PRO A 36 -19.23 -2.22 17.38
C PRO A 36 -18.40 -1.07 17.93
N MET A 37 -19.01 0.10 18.17
CA MET A 37 -18.31 1.27 18.71
C MET A 37 -18.04 1.17 20.21
N HIS A 38 -18.85 0.38 20.93
CA HIS A 38 -18.59 0.07 22.33
C HIS A 38 -17.32 -0.78 22.49
N GLU A 39 -17.12 -1.79 21.64
CA GLU A 39 -15.90 -2.61 21.64
C GLU A 39 -14.64 -1.79 21.33
N VAL A 40 -14.73 -0.84 20.41
CA VAL A 40 -13.61 0.06 20.07
C VAL A 40 -13.25 0.96 21.26
N THR A 41 -14.25 1.56 21.93
CA THR A 41 -13.98 2.41 23.10
C THR A 41 -13.44 1.61 24.29
N GLU A 42 -13.88 0.36 24.50
CA GLU A 42 -13.33 -0.53 25.53
C GLU A 42 -11.92 -1.01 25.20
N THR A 43 -11.60 -1.24 23.95
CA THR A 43 -10.23 -1.58 23.51
C THR A 43 -9.27 -0.42 23.74
N ILE A 44 -9.69 0.81 23.43
CA ILE A 44 -8.90 2.02 23.69
C ILE A 44 -8.69 2.20 25.20
N ARG A 45 -9.72 2.01 26.01
CA ARG A 45 -9.66 2.09 27.48
C ARG A 45 -8.65 1.07 28.04
N ARG A 46 -8.69 -0.16 27.53
CA ARG A 46 -7.76 -1.23 27.96
C ARG A 46 -6.32 -0.95 27.55
N ALA A 47 -6.11 -0.34 26.40
CA ALA A 47 -4.77 0.03 25.92
C ALA A 47 -4.17 1.23 26.65
N LEU A 48 -4.99 2.10 27.25
CA LEU A 48 -4.57 3.29 28.00
C LEU A 48 -4.49 3.04 29.53
N ALA A 49 -4.92 1.88 30.02
CA ALA A 49 -4.84 1.54 31.44
C ALA A 49 -3.36 1.30 31.85
N PRO A 50 -2.90 1.84 32.98
CA PRO A 50 -1.56 1.55 33.48
C PRO A 50 -1.44 0.05 33.81
N ALA A 51 -0.30 -0.55 33.43
CA ALA A 51 0.00 -1.94 33.70
C ALA A 51 0.22 -2.14 35.22
N ASP A 52 -0.82 -2.55 35.92
CA ASP A 52 -0.69 -3.03 37.29
C ASP A 52 -0.26 -4.49 37.32
N THR A 53 0.78 -4.72 38.09
CA THR A 53 1.44 -5.99 38.36
C THR A 53 0.55 -6.93 39.15
N ALA A 54 0.59 -8.21 38.75
CA ALA A 54 0.34 -9.43 39.53
C ALA A 54 -1.12 -9.78 39.90
N SER A 55 -1.56 -10.92 39.39
CA SER A 55 -1.87 -12.09 40.22
C SER A 55 -2.18 -13.29 39.37
N THR A 56 -1.39 -14.31 39.61
CA THR A 56 -1.60 -15.70 39.20
C THR A 56 -2.84 -16.24 39.90
N GLU A 57 -3.87 -16.62 39.19
CA GLU A 57 -4.81 -17.62 39.67
C GLU A 57 -5.20 -18.59 38.57
N ARG A 58 -4.94 -19.84 38.91
CA ARG A 58 -5.23 -21.06 38.22
C ARG A 58 -6.74 -21.33 38.29
N ALA A 59 -7.40 -21.50 37.20
CA ALA A 59 -8.69 -22.19 37.18
C ALA A 59 -8.65 -23.30 36.11
N THR A 60 -8.62 -24.51 36.62
CA THR A 60 -8.87 -25.80 35.98
C THR A 60 -10.36 -25.97 35.72
N SER A 61 -10.72 -26.49 34.57
CA SER A 61 -11.73 -27.54 34.25
C SER A 61 -12.21 -27.34 32.81
N ALA A 62 -11.81 -28.17 31.89
CA ALA A 62 -12.38 -29.47 31.52
C ALA A 62 -13.72 -29.36 30.78
N SER A 63 -13.66 -29.58 29.47
CA SER A 63 -14.49 -30.64 28.87
C SER A 63 -13.93 -30.93 27.46
N GLU A 64 -13.41 -32.15 27.34
CA GLU A 64 -13.03 -32.79 26.11
C GLU A 64 -14.32 -33.20 25.36
N ASP A 65 -14.50 -32.69 24.14
CA ASP A 65 -15.31 -33.35 23.14
C ASP A 65 -14.38 -33.94 22.10
N VAL A 66 -14.10 -35.23 22.29
CA VAL A 66 -13.36 -36.08 21.36
C VAL A 66 -14.31 -36.44 20.21
N ILE A 67 -14.02 -35.94 19.02
CA ILE A 67 -14.65 -36.44 17.79
C ILE A 67 -13.79 -37.61 17.29
N ASP A 68 -14.33 -38.80 17.43
CA ASP A 68 -13.77 -40.04 16.92
C ASP A 68 -13.83 -40.04 15.38
N VAL A 69 -12.69 -39.92 14.71
CA VAL A 69 -12.56 -40.07 13.26
C VAL A 69 -12.12 -41.49 12.97
N VAL A 70 -13.03 -42.33 12.52
CA VAL A 70 -12.74 -43.65 12.00
C VAL A 70 -12.01 -43.52 10.66
N ALA A 71 -10.72 -43.82 10.63
CA ALA A 71 -9.96 -43.91 9.40
C ALA A 71 -10.23 -45.26 8.75
N CYS A 72 -10.86 -45.27 7.57
CA CYS A 72 -10.91 -46.44 6.71
C CYS A 72 -9.59 -46.59 5.97
N VAL A 73 -8.86 -47.66 6.25
CA VAL A 73 -7.69 -48.08 5.45
C VAL A 73 -8.23 -48.77 4.20
N VAL A 74 -7.93 -48.19 3.03
CA VAL A 74 -8.15 -48.87 1.73
C VAL A 74 -6.82 -49.43 1.30
N ASP A 75 -6.76 -50.78 1.20
CA ASP A 75 -5.63 -51.51 0.67
C ASP A 75 -5.41 -51.17 -0.82
N GLU A 76 -4.26 -50.61 -1.16
CA GLU A 76 -3.80 -50.50 -2.55
C GLU A 76 -2.97 -51.73 -2.94
N PRO A 77 -3.20 -52.32 -4.13
CA PRO A 77 -2.35 -53.38 -4.64
C PRO A 77 -1.02 -52.82 -5.18
N GLU A 78 0.04 -53.56 -4.87
CA GLU A 78 1.40 -53.35 -5.31
C GLU A 78 1.54 -53.15 -6.82
N LEU A 79 2.06 -52.00 -7.23
CA LEU A 79 2.75 -51.82 -8.50
C LEU A 79 4.21 -51.46 -8.20
N ARG A 80 5.00 -52.49 -8.12
CA ARG A 80 6.46 -52.41 -8.10
C ARG A 80 7.00 -52.11 -9.49
N GLU A 81 8.01 -51.25 -9.45
CA GLU A 81 9.21 -51.27 -10.28
C GLU A 81 9.17 -50.46 -11.60
N GLN A 82 9.77 -49.36 -11.57
CA GLN A 82 10.90 -48.84 -12.37
C GLN A 82 10.90 -47.30 -12.41
N ALA A 83 11.17 -46.65 -11.28
CA ALA A 83 11.65 -45.27 -11.29
C ALA A 83 13.20 -45.33 -11.25
N SER A 84 13.77 -45.25 -12.42
CA SER A 84 15.17 -44.98 -12.65
C SER A 84 15.66 -43.86 -11.71
N LYS A 85 16.66 -44.16 -10.89
CA LYS A 85 17.44 -43.24 -10.09
C LYS A 85 18.13 -42.21 -11.00
N ARG A 86 17.44 -41.18 -11.44
CA ARG A 86 18.06 -39.95 -11.87
C ARG A 86 18.45 -39.18 -10.61
N ARG A 87 19.67 -39.42 -10.15
CA ARG A 87 20.35 -38.52 -9.22
C ARG A 87 20.36 -37.13 -9.88
N LEU A 88 19.49 -36.25 -9.43
CA LEU A 88 19.69 -34.84 -9.61
C LEU A 88 21.01 -34.47 -8.92
N PRO A 89 21.88 -33.65 -9.54
CA PRO A 89 23.08 -33.19 -8.86
C PRO A 89 22.65 -32.41 -7.63
N ALA A 90 22.98 -32.93 -6.45
CA ALA A 90 23.00 -32.14 -5.23
C ALA A 90 24.15 -31.15 -5.40
N ASP A 91 23.84 -29.92 -5.73
CA ASP A 91 24.51 -28.69 -5.37
C ASP A 91 24.01 -27.55 -6.30
N GLN A 92 22.78 -27.12 -6.09
CA GLN A 92 22.36 -25.76 -6.37
C GLN A 92 21.74 -25.27 -5.08
N THR A 93 22.56 -24.84 -4.13
CA THR A 93 22.20 -23.78 -3.21
C THR A 93 21.75 -22.62 -4.09
N GLN A 94 20.43 -22.48 -4.32
CA GLN A 94 19.90 -21.30 -4.97
C GLN A 94 20.36 -20.13 -4.12
N ALA A 95 21.30 -19.35 -4.65
CA ALA A 95 21.72 -18.13 -4.02
C ALA A 95 20.46 -17.30 -3.82
N THR A 96 20.11 -17.03 -2.57
CA THR A 96 19.00 -16.14 -2.23
C THR A 96 19.51 -14.73 -2.28
N GLY A 97 18.65 -13.80 -2.75
CA GLY A 97 18.97 -12.37 -2.74
C GLY A 97 19.21 -11.83 -1.33
N THR A 98 19.72 -10.63 -1.23
CA THR A 98 19.93 -9.93 0.05
C THR A 98 18.72 -9.08 0.41
N PHE A 99 18.37 -9.02 1.71
CA PHE A 99 17.28 -8.18 2.22
C PHE A 99 17.79 -7.39 3.43
N GLU A 100 18.27 -6.18 3.19
CA GLU A 100 19.03 -5.39 4.16
C GLU A 100 18.30 -4.10 4.55
N THR A 101 18.53 -3.65 5.80
CA THR A 101 18.01 -2.39 6.31
C THR A 101 19.03 -1.28 6.10
N HIS A 102 18.54 -0.14 5.61
CA HIS A 102 19.31 1.08 5.38
C HIS A 102 18.55 2.29 5.91
N GLU A 103 19.22 3.44 5.94
CA GLU A 103 18.61 4.72 6.30
C GLU A 103 18.95 5.79 5.25
N PHE A 104 18.03 6.72 5.09
CA PHE A 104 18.21 7.93 4.29
C PHE A 104 17.74 9.15 5.07
N SER A 105 18.50 10.25 5.00
CA SER A 105 18.18 11.51 5.67
C SER A 105 18.24 12.68 4.69
N ASN A 106 17.28 13.58 4.82
CA ASN A 106 17.30 14.90 4.19
C ASN A 106 16.69 15.96 5.12
N ARG A 107 16.37 17.13 4.62
CA ARG A 107 15.79 18.23 5.42
C ARG A 107 14.41 17.89 6.01
N ALA A 108 13.67 16.95 5.42
CA ALA A 108 12.36 16.52 5.90
C ALA A 108 12.45 15.44 7.01
N GLY A 109 13.65 14.93 7.30
CA GLY A 109 13.90 13.96 8.37
C GLY A 109 14.69 12.74 7.91
N THR A 110 14.51 11.64 8.65
CA THR A 110 15.16 10.36 8.40
C THR A 110 14.10 9.28 8.18
N ARG A 111 14.37 8.36 7.25
CA ARG A 111 13.55 7.16 7.04
C ARG A 111 14.43 5.94 6.87
N ALA A 112 14.10 4.89 7.62
CA ALA A 112 14.60 3.56 7.34
C ALA A 112 13.94 3.01 6.07
N TYR A 113 14.64 2.15 5.37
CA TYR A 113 14.08 1.37 4.28
C TYR A 113 14.77 0.01 4.20
N LYS A 114 14.07 -0.98 3.70
CA LYS A 114 14.66 -2.27 3.34
C LYS A 114 14.88 -2.33 1.84
N LEU A 115 16.02 -2.91 1.48
CA LEU A 115 16.44 -3.10 0.10
C LEU A 115 16.55 -4.61 -0.16
N TYR A 116 15.78 -5.09 -1.13
CA TYR A 116 15.92 -6.44 -1.65
C TYR A 116 16.64 -6.38 -3.00
N VAL A 117 17.76 -7.11 -3.08
CA VAL A 117 18.52 -7.28 -4.32
C VAL A 117 18.51 -8.77 -4.64
N PRO A 118 17.92 -9.21 -5.77
CA PRO A 118 17.87 -10.62 -6.12
C PRO A 118 19.25 -11.19 -6.38
N ALA A 119 19.38 -12.51 -6.22
CA ALA A 119 20.65 -13.21 -6.42
C ALA A 119 21.21 -13.08 -7.86
N ARG A 120 20.28 -12.90 -8.81
CA ARG A 120 20.63 -12.67 -10.22
C ARG A 120 19.98 -11.38 -10.68
N VAL A 121 20.79 -10.34 -10.77
CA VAL A 121 20.38 -9.02 -11.28
C VAL A 121 21.22 -8.72 -12.52
N GLY A 122 20.55 -8.26 -13.59
CA GLY A 122 21.21 -7.86 -14.82
C GLY A 122 21.87 -6.49 -14.72
N HIS A 123 22.53 -6.06 -15.79
CA HIS A 123 22.98 -4.67 -15.92
C HIS A 123 21.76 -3.76 -16.05
N SER A 124 21.78 -2.63 -15.32
CA SER A 124 20.69 -1.63 -15.32
C SER A 124 19.30 -2.24 -15.04
N PRO A 125 19.12 -2.90 -13.87
CA PRO A 125 17.86 -3.55 -13.52
C PRO A 125 16.73 -2.54 -13.35
N PRO A 126 15.47 -2.96 -13.49
CA PRO A 126 14.34 -2.19 -13.01
C PRO A 126 14.35 -2.09 -11.48
N MET A 127 13.64 -1.10 -10.95
CA MET A 127 13.42 -0.94 -9.51
C MET A 127 11.96 -0.65 -9.20
N LEU A 128 11.44 -1.30 -8.16
CA LEU A 128 10.09 -1.09 -7.65
C LEU A 128 10.14 -0.66 -6.18
N LEU A 129 9.53 0.49 -5.88
CA LEU A 129 9.28 0.92 -4.51
C LEU A 129 7.94 0.37 -4.04
N MET A 130 7.90 -0.20 -2.83
CA MET A 130 6.73 -0.79 -2.22
C MET A 130 6.41 -0.06 -0.91
N LEU A 131 5.29 0.69 -0.90
CA LEU A 131 4.85 1.51 0.23
C LEU A 131 3.74 0.79 1.00
N HIS A 132 4.05 0.41 2.25
CA HIS A 132 3.12 -0.32 3.11
C HIS A 132 1.91 0.51 3.55
N GLY A 133 0.83 -0.14 3.97
CA GLY A 133 -0.32 0.48 4.58
C GLY A 133 -0.08 0.85 6.06
N CYS A 134 -1.05 1.56 6.67
CA CYS A 134 -0.99 1.88 8.10
C CYS A 134 -0.79 0.62 8.94
N THR A 135 -0.06 0.74 10.05
CA THR A 135 0.26 -0.31 11.02
C THR A 135 1.20 -1.43 10.53
N GLN A 136 1.50 -1.49 9.24
CA GLN A 136 2.43 -2.46 8.68
C GLN A 136 3.90 -2.04 8.88
N SER A 137 4.81 -2.99 8.60
CA SER A 137 6.24 -2.77 8.44
C SER A 137 6.69 -3.14 7.03
N ALA A 138 7.93 -2.81 6.69
CA ALA A 138 8.56 -3.23 5.44
C ALA A 138 8.60 -4.76 5.30
N ASP A 139 8.91 -5.49 6.39
CA ASP A 139 8.95 -6.95 6.41
C ASP A 139 7.57 -7.56 6.21
N ASP A 140 6.57 -7.08 6.94
CA ASP A 140 5.18 -7.54 6.84
C ASP A 140 4.65 -7.37 5.41
N PHE A 141 4.90 -6.19 4.82
CA PHE A 141 4.45 -5.89 3.46
C PHE A 141 5.20 -6.71 2.41
N ALA A 142 6.50 -6.94 2.57
CA ALA A 142 7.28 -7.80 1.69
C ALA A 142 6.78 -9.26 1.71
N MET A 143 6.49 -9.79 2.90
CA MET A 143 5.92 -11.14 3.06
C MET A 143 4.50 -11.23 2.47
N GLY A 144 3.66 -10.25 2.75
CA GLY A 144 2.28 -10.23 2.29
C GLY A 144 2.15 -10.12 0.77
N THR A 145 2.94 -9.27 0.15
CA THR A 145 2.91 -9.05 -1.31
C THR A 145 3.71 -10.09 -2.09
N ARG A 146 4.64 -10.81 -1.47
CA ARG A 146 5.58 -11.74 -2.11
C ARG A 146 6.42 -11.08 -3.22
N MET A 147 6.62 -9.76 -3.15
CA MET A 147 7.30 -9.02 -4.21
C MET A 147 8.77 -9.43 -4.36
N ASN A 148 9.43 -9.88 -3.26
CA ASN A 148 10.79 -10.41 -3.32
C ASN A 148 10.91 -11.69 -4.18
N GLN A 149 9.86 -12.54 -4.19
CA GLN A 149 9.84 -13.72 -5.05
C GLN A 149 9.77 -13.34 -6.53
N LEU A 150 8.90 -12.38 -6.86
CA LEU A 150 8.80 -11.85 -8.21
C LEU A 150 10.10 -11.13 -8.64
N ALA A 151 10.79 -10.49 -7.69
CA ALA A 151 12.09 -9.87 -7.94
C ALA A 151 13.15 -10.91 -8.33
N GLU A 152 13.18 -12.07 -7.67
CA GLU A 152 14.04 -13.20 -8.08
C GLU A 152 13.70 -13.74 -9.47
N GLU A 153 12.41 -13.84 -9.78
CA GLU A 153 11.93 -14.37 -11.07
C GLU A 153 12.23 -13.43 -12.24
N HIS A 154 12.11 -12.12 -12.02
CA HIS A 154 12.17 -11.11 -13.09
C HIS A 154 13.42 -10.22 -13.06
N GLY A 155 14.28 -10.35 -12.05
CA GLY A 155 15.57 -9.63 -11.99
C GLY A 155 15.44 -8.14 -11.75
N PHE A 156 14.58 -7.68 -10.83
CA PHE A 156 14.44 -6.28 -10.44
C PHE A 156 14.72 -6.04 -8.95
N VAL A 157 15.13 -4.85 -8.60
CA VAL A 157 15.42 -4.43 -7.23
C VAL A 157 14.12 -3.96 -6.55
N VAL A 158 13.91 -4.31 -5.27
CA VAL A 158 12.75 -3.84 -4.50
C VAL A 158 13.20 -3.00 -3.31
N VAL A 159 12.56 -1.85 -3.14
CA VAL A 159 12.81 -0.94 -2.02
C VAL A 159 11.53 -0.79 -1.21
N TYR A 160 11.63 -0.98 0.10
CA TYR A 160 10.52 -0.83 1.03
C TYR A 160 10.83 0.29 2.03
N PRO A 161 10.52 1.55 1.71
CA PRO A 161 10.56 2.61 2.72
C PRO A 161 9.65 2.26 3.89
N GLU A 162 10.08 2.55 5.13
CA GLU A 162 9.28 2.27 6.32
C GLU A 162 8.90 3.56 7.04
N GLN A 163 7.61 3.74 7.32
CA GLN A 163 7.13 4.87 8.08
C GLN A 163 7.52 4.73 9.55
N ALA A 164 8.13 5.77 10.10
CA ALA A 164 8.56 5.79 11.49
C ALA A 164 7.37 6.04 12.45
N THR A 165 7.33 5.31 13.56
CA THR A 165 6.33 5.55 14.62
C THR A 165 6.45 6.94 15.25
N SER A 166 7.65 7.53 15.25
CA SER A 166 7.89 8.91 15.69
C SER A 166 7.28 9.96 14.76
N ALA A 167 7.12 9.66 13.47
CA ALA A 167 6.45 10.54 12.52
C ALA A 167 4.93 10.34 12.52
N ASN A 168 4.48 9.09 12.65
CA ASN A 168 3.07 8.73 12.78
C ASN A 168 2.93 7.47 13.64
N PRO A 169 2.25 7.53 14.81
CA PRO A 169 2.11 6.39 15.72
C PRO A 169 1.47 5.15 15.07
N SER A 170 0.58 5.35 14.10
CA SER A 170 -0.05 4.27 13.32
C SER A 170 0.75 3.88 12.08
N LYS A 171 1.98 4.38 11.91
CA LYS A 171 2.80 4.16 10.71
C LYS A 171 2.08 4.47 9.39
N CYS A 172 1.11 5.39 9.41
CA CYS A 172 0.46 5.86 8.20
C CYS A 172 1.34 6.89 7.49
N TRP A 173 1.48 6.80 6.18
CA TRP A 173 2.04 7.88 5.37
C TRP A 173 1.13 9.10 5.47
N SER A 174 1.72 10.29 5.55
CA SER A 174 1.02 11.56 5.81
C SER A 174 0.37 12.16 4.56
N TRP A 175 -0.21 11.32 3.70
CA TRP A 175 -0.82 11.67 2.42
C TRP A 175 -1.88 12.78 2.48
N PHE A 176 -2.41 13.08 3.66
CA PHE A 176 -3.45 14.07 3.91
C PHE A 176 -2.92 15.43 4.39
N HIS A 177 -1.62 15.59 4.57
CA HIS A 177 -1.03 16.88 4.89
C HIS A 177 -0.61 17.62 3.62
N ALA A 178 -0.92 18.90 3.50
CA ALA A 178 -0.62 19.69 2.31
C ALA A 178 0.88 19.69 1.96
N GLN A 179 1.76 19.73 2.96
CA GLN A 179 3.22 19.67 2.78
C GLN A 179 3.74 18.32 2.26
N ASP A 180 2.97 17.26 2.46
CA ASP A 180 3.27 15.90 2.01
C ASP A 180 2.61 15.56 0.66
N GLN A 181 2.12 16.59 -0.04
CA GLN A 181 1.52 16.48 -1.38
C GLN A 181 2.24 17.36 -2.41
N VAL A 182 3.40 17.87 -2.08
CA VAL A 182 4.17 18.78 -2.95
C VAL A 182 5.57 18.22 -3.20
N ARG A 183 6.09 18.56 -4.38
CA ARG A 183 7.47 18.26 -4.74
C ARG A 183 8.43 18.92 -3.74
N ASP A 184 9.49 18.19 -3.36
CA ASP A 184 10.55 18.60 -2.42
C ASP A 184 10.06 18.92 -1.00
N GLY A 185 8.79 18.63 -0.70
CA GLY A 185 8.18 18.71 0.63
C GLY A 185 8.16 17.36 1.34
N GLY A 186 8.09 17.37 2.66
CA GLY A 186 7.78 16.26 3.57
C GLY A 186 8.25 14.85 3.16
N GLU A 187 7.38 13.89 3.33
CA GLU A 187 7.64 12.47 3.03
C GLU A 187 7.90 12.18 1.54
N PRO A 188 7.24 12.84 0.56
CA PRO A 188 7.57 12.63 -0.84
C PRO A 188 9.04 12.93 -1.16
N SER A 189 9.64 13.95 -0.53
CA SER A 189 11.06 14.29 -0.72
C SER A 189 12.00 13.21 -0.16
N LEU A 190 11.64 12.59 0.97
CA LEU A 190 12.39 11.48 1.57
C LEU A 190 12.36 10.25 0.66
N ILE A 191 11.16 9.87 0.18
CA ILE A 191 10.98 8.69 -0.68
C ILE A 191 11.69 8.91 -2.02
N ALA A 192 11.57 10.09 -2.64
CA ALA A 192 12.30 10.42 -3.86
C ALA A 192 13.81 10.42 -3.65
N GLY A 193 14.28 10.86 -2.48
CA GLY A 193 15.70 10.80 -2.10
C GLY A 193 16.20 9.36 -1.95
N ILE A 194 15.47 8.49 -1.26
CA ILE A 194 15.76 7.05 -1.16
C ILE A 194 15.83 6.45 -2.57
N THR A 195 14.85 6.76 -3.42
CA THR A 195 14.78 6.26 -4.79
C THR A 195 16.06 6.58 -5.58
N ARG A 196 16.48 7.85 -5.57
CA ARG A 196 17.69 8.29 -6.29
C ARG A 196 18.94 7.65 -5.73
N ALA A 197 19.10 7.60 -4.41
CA ALA A 197 20.26 7.01 -3.76
C ALA A 197 20.40 5.51 -4.05
N VAL A 198 19.30 4.76 -4.04
CA VAL A 198 19.30 3.33 -4.38
C VAL A 198 19.52 3.13 -5.88
N ALA A 199 18.88 3.92 -6.74
CA ALA A 199 19.05 3.82 -8.18
C ALA A 199 20.49 4.03 -8.61
N GLU A 200 21.17 5.02 -8.05
CA GLU A 200 22.60 5.28 -8.28
C GLU A 200 23.47 4.12 -7.80
N ARG A 201 23.25 3.67 -6.54
CA ARG A 201 24.06 2.60 -5.93
C ARG A 201 23.90 1.25 -6.63
N GLN A 202 22.72 0.93 -7.14
CA GLN A 202 22.41 -0.35 -7.80
C GLN A 202 22.54 -0.28 -9.33
N GLY A 203 22.86 0.89 -9.90
CA GLY A 203 22.95 1.06 -11.34
C GLY A 203 21.62 0.81 -12.07
N VAL A 204 20.50 1.20 -11.48
CA VAL A 204 19.12 1.00 -11.98
C VAL A 204 18.91 1.76 -13.29
N ASP A 205 18.16 1.16 -14.24
CA ASP A 205 17.67 1.90 -15.41
C ASP A 205 16.73 3.04 -14.97
N PRO A 206 17.09 4.31 -15.14
CA PRO A 206 16.27 5.44 -14.68
C PRO A 206 14.90 5.51 -15.39
N ARG A 207 14.72 4.79 -16.50
CA ARG A 207 13.46 4.70 -17.23
C ARG A 207 12.54 3.60 -16.70
N ARG A 208 13.02 2.79 -15.75
CA ARG A 208 12.30 1.60 -15.23
C ARG A 208 12.26 1.62 -13.70
N ILE A 209 11.89 2.78 -13.15
CA ILE A 209 11.66 2.98 -11.72
C ILE A 209 10.16 3.13 -11.50
N PHE A 210 9.59 2.28 -10.65
CA PHE A 210 8.16 2.21 -10.39
C PHE A 210 7.87 2.37 -8.90
N VAL A 211 6.65 2.75 -8.55
CA VAL A 211 6.20 2.84 -7.17
C VAL A 211 4.81 2.24 -7.02
N ALA A 212 4.63 1.42 -6.00
CA ALA A 212 3.32 0.85 -5.67
C ALA A 212 3.09 0.85 -4.16
N GLY A 213 1.83 0.75 -3.74
CA GLY A 213 1.51 0.67 -2.32
C GLY A 213 0.09 0.24 -2.03
N LEU A 214 -0.17 0.05 -0.73
CA LEU A 214 -1.48 -0.30 -0.18
C LEU A 214 -2.03 0.86 0.67
N SER A 215 -3.32 1.21 0.52
CA SER A 215 -4.00 2.15 1.43
C SER A 215 -3.28 3.52 1.48
N ALA A 216 -2.81 3.95 2.65
CA ALA A 216 -1.99 5.16 2.80
C ALA A 216 -0.72 5.13 1.92
N GLY A 217 -0.09 3.94 1.77
CA GLY A 217 1.04 3.75 0.86
C GLY A 217 0.65 3.91 -0.62
N ALA A 218 -0.55 3.49 -1.00
CA ALA A 218 -1.07 3.72 -2.35
C ALA A 218 -1.39 5.19 -2.60
N ALA A 219 -1.96 5.90 -1.63
CA ALA A 219 -2.17 7.35 -1.72
C ALA A 219 -0.83 8.10 -1.90
N MET A 220 0.20 7.70 -1.13
CA MET A 220 1.55 8.26 -1.28
C MET A 220 2.18 7.89 -2.63
N ALA A 221 1.95 6.68 -3.16
CA ALA A 221 2.40 6.30 -4.50
C ALA A 221 1.76 7.17 -5.61
N VAL A 222 0.47 7.48 -5.49
CA VAL A 222 -0.23 8.42 -6.38
C VAL A 222 0.38 9.82 -6.27
N ILE A 223 0.64 10.32 -5.05
CA ILE A 223 1.29 11.62 -4.83
C ILE A 223 2.69 11.65 -5.50
N LEU A 224 3.46 10.57 -5.36
CA LEU A 224 4.80 10.49 -5.99
C LEU A 224 4.73 10.50 -7.52
N GLY A 225 3.76 9.82 -8.11
CA GLY A 225 3.52 9.88 -9.55
C GLY A 225 3.20 11.29 -10.05
N GLU A 226 2.43 12.06 -9.29
CA GLU A 226 2.06 13.44 -9.61
C GLU A 226 3.20 14.44 -9.37
N THR A 227 3.97 14.23 -8.30
CA THR A 227 5.01 15.20 -7.88
C THR A 227 6.38 14.93 -8.48
N TYR A 228 6.68 13.68 -8.88
CA TYR A 228 7.95 13.25 -9.49
C TYR A 228 7.75 12.40 -10.75
N PRO A 229 6.99 12.88 -11.76
CA PRO A 229 6.67 12.10 -12.95
C PRO A 229 7.89 11.78 -13.82
N GLU A 230 8.99 12.52 -13.65
CA GLU A 230 10.27 12.23 -14.31
C GLU A 230 11.03 11.08 -13.64
N LEU A 231 10.76 10.82 -12.35
CA LEU A 231 11.43 9.78 -11.58
C LEU A 231 10.72 8.43 -11.71
N PHE A 232 9.39 8.44 -11.71
CA PHE A 232 8.58 7.22 -11.74
C PHE A 232 7.99 6.96 -13.12
N ALA A 233 8.29 5.79 -13.68
CA ALA A 233 7.77 5.35 -14.97
C ALA A 233 6.37 4.72 -14.90
N GLY A 234 5.90 4.37 -13.70
CA GLY A 234 4.58 3.80 -13.45
C GLY A 234 4.20 3.77 -11.98
N VAL A 235 2.91 3.80 -11.71
CA VAL A 235 2.31 3.81 -10.37
C VAL A 235 1.39 2.61 -10.19
N GLY A 236 1.46 1.93 -9.03
CA GLY A 236 0.53 0.90 -8.60
C GLY A 236 -0.23 1.34 -7.35
N ALA A 237 -1.54 1.44 -7.43
CA ALA A 237 -2.37 1.86 -6.30
C ALA A 237 -3.35 0.76 -5.91
N HIS A 238 -3.16 0.15 -4.72
CA HIS A 238 -4.10 -0.81 -4.16
C HIS A 238 -4.89 -0.19 -3.03
N SER A 239 -6.21 -0.08 -3.16
CA SER A 239 -7.12 0.50 -2.14
C SER A 239 -6.66 1.90 -1.69
N GLY A 240 -6.17 2.73 -2.64
CA GLY A 240 -5.61 4.05 -2.40
C GLY A 240 -6.63 5.18 -2.48
N LEU A 241 -6.11 6.41 -2.38
CA LEU A 241 -6.88 7.64 -2.48
C LEU A 241 -6.29 8.55 -3.59
N PRO A 242 -7.13 9.37 -4.24
CA PRO A 242 -6.70 10.27 -5.30
C PRO A 242 -5.85 11.43 -4.77
N TYR A 243 -5.01 11.98 -5.64
CA TYR A 243 -4.21 13.16 -5.34
C TYR A 243 -5.08 14.36 -4.95
N GLY A 244 -4.66 15.10 -3.92
CA GLY A 244 -5.32 16.33 -3.50
C GLY A 244 -6.70 16.16 -2.86
N CYS A 245 -7.09 14.93 -2.49
CA CYS A 245 -8.42 14.65 -1.93
C CYS A 245 -8.59 15.08 -0.45
N ALA A 246 -7.51 15.38 0.26
CA ALA A 246 -7.53 15.82 1.65
C ALA A 246 -6.41 16.82 1.92
N GLN A 247 -6.55 17.64 2.98
CA GLN A 247 -5.55 18.61 3.44
C GLN A 247 -5.31 18.52 4.95
N ASP A 248 -6.16 17.77 5.65
CA ASP A 248 -6.14 17.55 7.10
C ASP A 248 -6.83 16.22 7.46
N ILE A 249 -6.82 15.84 8.74
CA ILE A 249 -7.43 14.61 9.24
C ILE A 249 -8.96 14.56 8.98
N PRO A 250 -9.75 15.62 9.25
CA PRO A 250 -11.19 15.59 8.96
C PRO A 250 -11.52 15.34 7.48
N SER A 251 -10.83 16.04 6.57
CA SER A 251 -11.01 15.83 5.13
C SER A 251 -10.52 14.45 4.68
N ALA A 252 -9.46 13.91 5.31
CA ALA A 252 -9.00 12.55 5.05
C ALA A 252 -10.06 11.50 5.39
N LEU A 253 -10.68 11.59 6.57
CA LEU A 253 -11.77 10.70 6.98
C LEU A 253 -12.97 10.76 6.02
N THR A 254 -13.28 11.96 5.54
CA THR A 254 -14.36 12.15 4.55
C THR A 254 -13.99 11.55 3.20
N ALA A 255 -12.75 11.75 2.73
CA ALA A 255 -12.24 11.18 1.48
C ALA A 255 -12.24 9.65 1.52
N MET A 256 -11.79 9.04 2.62
CA MET A 256 -11.81 7.58 2.79
C MET A 256 -13.24 7.01 2.63
N LYS A 257 -14.26 7.72 3.05
CA LYS A 257 -15.68 7.35 2.89
C LYS A 257 -16.26 7.68 1.50
N GLY A 258 -15.43 8.00 0.52
CA GLY A 258 -15.85 8.36 -0.84
C GLY A 258 -16.53 9.74 -0.93
N GLY A 259 -16.43 10.54 0.13
CA GLY A 259 -16.92 11.92 0.13
C GLY A 259 -15.99 12.83 -0.69
N ARG A 260 -16.56 13.65 -1.55
CA ARG A 260 -15.81 14.62 -2.38
C ARG A 260 -15.43 15.84 -1.54
N SER A 261 -14.45 15.70 -0.65
CA SER A 261 -13.95 16.80 0.19
C SER A 261 -12.88 17.59 -0.54
N GLY A 262 -13.15 18.39 -1.47
CA GLY A 262 -12.15 19.32 -1.99
C GLY A 262 -12.31 19.75 -3.42
N LEU A 263 -12.90 18.95 -4.29
CA LEU A 263 -13.04 19.32 -5.71
C LEU A 263 -14.35 20.03 -6.05
N ALA A 264 -15.37 19.99 -5.15
CA ALA A 264 -16.66 20.66 -5.38
C ALA A 264 -16.78 22.04 -4.69
N GLY A 265 -15.78 22.48 -3.92
CA GLY A 265 -15.84 23.67 -3.06
C GLY A 265 -14.96 24.85 -3.47
N VAL A 266 -14.09 24.74 -4.46
CA VAL A 266 -13.32 25.90 -4.94
C VAL A 266 -14.11 26.64 -5.99
N ARG A 267 -15.28 27.14 -5.62
CA ARG A 267 -15.80 28.40 -6.17
C ARG A 267 -15.07 29.53 -5.45
N ASN A 268 -14.20 30.20 -6.19
CA ASN A 268 -13.66 31.52 -5.95
C ASN A 268 -14.08 32.21 -4.64
N THR A 269 -13.35 31.98 -3.56
CA THR A 269 -13.13 32.98 -2.54
C THR A 269 -11.71 33.48 -2.71
N ALA A 270 -11.57 34.73 -3.12
CA ALA A 270 -10.30 35.41 -3.24
C ALA A 270 -9.55 35.30 -1.90
N GLY A 271 -8.44 34.52 -1.87
CA GLY A 271 -7.59 34.43 -0.70
C GLY A 271 -6.98 33.06 -0.35
N SER A 272 -7.41 31.95 -0.93
CA SER A 272 -6.72 30.67 -0.69
C SER A 272 -5.61 30.48 -1.72
N THR A 273 -4.38 30.33 -1.23
CA THR A 273 -3.24 29.87 -2.02
C THR A 273 -3.58 28.50 -2.60
N GLN A 274 -4.08 28.50 -3.83
CA GLN A 274 -4.19 27.29 -4.64
C GLN A 274 -2.82 26.62 -4.63
N ALA A 275 -2.80 25.31 -4.31
CA ALA A 275 -1.69 24.48 -4.78
C ALA A 275 -1.48 24.82 -6.26
N PRO A 276 -0.27 25.15 -6.70
CA PRO A 276 -0.05 25.62 -8.05
C PRO A 276 -0.58 24.55 -9.00
N ARG A 277 -1.57 24.92 -9.81
CA ARG A 277 -1.87 24.23 -11.07
C ARG A 277 -0.67 24.45 -11.99
N GLY A 278 0.47 23.90 -11.57
CA GLY A 278 1.56 23.67 -12.48
C GLY A 278 0.97 22.82 -13.61
N LYS A 279 1.23 23.23 -14.84
CA LYS A 279 1.00 22.45 -16.05
C LYS A 279 1.13 20.98 -15.66
N LEU A 280 0.02 20.20 -15.71
CA LEU A 280 0.02 18.76 -15.35
C LEU A 280 1.24 18.14 -15.98
N ALA A 281 2.22 17.83 -15.17
CA ALA A 281 3.44 17.20 -15.60
C ALA A 281 3.03 15.82 -16.13
N CYS A 282 3.77 15.30 -17.05
CA CYS A 282 3.65 14.03 -17.75
C CYS A 282 2.75 13.00 -17.02
N ALA A 283 1.65 12.57 -17.62
CA ALA A 283 0.77 11.55 -17.05
C ALA A 283 1.56 10.24 -16.91
N VAL A 284 1.75 9.80 -15.68
CA VAL A 284 2.43 8.54 -15.39
C VAL A 284 1.43 7.40 -15.54
N PRO A 285 1.74 6.32 -16.30
CA PRO A 285 0.90 5.13 -16.36
C PRO A 285 0.59 4.56 -14.99
N ILE A 286 -0.66 4.10 -14.80
CA ILE A 286 -1.12 3.64 -13.50
C ILE A 286 -1.91 2.33 -13.58
N ILE A 287 -1.65 1.41 -12.64
CA ILE A 287 -2.46 0.23 -12.39
C ILE A 287 -3.13 0.35 -11.02
N VAL A 288 -4.45 0.17 -10.98
CA VAL A 288 -5.27 0.37 -9.78
C VAL A 288 -6.00 -0.92 -9.43
N PHE A 289 -5.89 -1.36 -8.17
CA PHE A 289 -6.67 -2.47 -7.61
C PHE A 289 -7.57 -1.95 -6.50
N HIS A 290 -8.82 -2.41 -6.44
CA HIS A 290 -9.74 -2.07 -5.34
C HIS A 290 -10.81 -3.13 -5.15
N GLY A 291 -11.07 -3.49 -3.88
CA GLY A 291 -12.21 -4.32 -3.52
C GLY A 291 -13.52 -3.52 -3.51
N ASP A 292 -14.57 -4.04 -4.14
CA ASP A 292 -15.88 -3.33 -4.20
C ASP A 292 -16.64 -3.33 -2.85
N ARG A 293 -16.16 -4.11 -1.87
CA ARG A 293 -16.67 -4.11 -0.48
C ARG A 293 -15.66 -3.54 0.53
N ASP A 294 -14.71 -2.76 0.06
CA ASP A 294 -13.80 -2.05 0.95
C ASP A 294 -14.56 -1.01 1.79
N ARG A 295 -14.54 -1.21 3.12
CA ARG A 295 -15.22 -0.33 4.08
C ARG A 295 -14.27 0.67 4.74
N THR A 296 -12.97 0.52 4.55
CA THR A 296 -11.93 1.41 5.06
C THR A 296 -11.70 2.56 4.10
N VAL A 297 -11.40 2.24 2.84
CA VAL A 297 -11.29 3.20 1.74
C VAL A 297 -12.31 2.80 0.69
N GLN A 298 -13.34 3.59 0.53
CA GLN A 298 -14.44 3.27 -0.39
C GLN A 298 -13.98 3.18 -1.83
N HIS A 299 -14.52 2.22 -2.58
CA HIS A 299 -14.21 1.96 -3.99
C HIS A 299 -14.33 3.19 -4.91
N ALA A 300 -15.18 4.16 -4.54
CA ALA A 300 -15.28 5.45 -5.26
C ALA A 300 -13.94 6.19 -5.39
N ASN A 301 -12.99 5.95 -4.48
CA ASN A 301 -11.66 6.56 -4.57
C ASN A 301 -10.85 6.03 -5.75
N SER A 302 -10.95 4.74 -6.08
CA SER A 302 -10.28 4.21 -7.28
C SER A 302 -10.85 4.78 -8.57
N ILE A 303 -12.16 4.98 -8.64
CA ILE A 303 -12.81 5.63 -9.79
C ILE A 303 -12.26 7.05 -9.98
N GLU A 304 -12.05 7.77 -8.88
CA GLU A 304 -11.49 9.13 -8.92
C GLU A 304 -10.01 9.15 -9.32
N ILE A 305 -9.18 8.18 -8.85
CA ILE A 305 -7.79 8.00 -9.30
C ILE A 305 -7.75 7.78 -10.82
N ILE A 306 -8.59 6.87 -11.32
CA ILE A 306 -8.67 6.56 -12.76
C ILE A 306 -9.09 7.81 -13.54
N ARG A 307 -10.08 8.57 -13.04
CA ARG A 307 -10.53 9.81 -13.67
C ARG A 307 -9.43 10.88 -13.73
N GLN A 308 -8.65 11.05 -12.65
CA GLN A 308 -7.50 11.97 -12.63
C GLN A 308 -6.45 11.55 -13.66
N ALA A 309 -6.07 10.27 -13.69
CA ALA A 309 -5.10 9.73 -14.63
C ALA A 309 -5.57 9.88 -16.10
N ALA A 310 -6.85 9.59 -16.40
CA ALA A 310 -7.41 9.77 -17.74
C ALA A 310 -7.39 11.23 -18.18
N ASN A 311 -7.75 12.16 -17.29
CA ASN A 311 -7.70 13.59 -17.59
C ASN A 311 -6.26 14.09 -17.85
N ALA A 312 -5.29 13.61 -17.03
CA ALA A 312 -3.89 13.96 -17.20
C ALA A 312 -3.34 13.45 -18.54
N HIS A 313 -3.70 12.22 -18.93
CA HIS A 313 -3.29 11.65 -20.20
C HIS A 313 -3.93 12.41 -21.39
N ALA A 314 -5.24 12.69 -21.35
CA ALA A 314 -5.91 13.47 -22.38
C ALA A 314 -5.30 14.87 -22.57
N ALA A 315 -4.89 15.52 -21.48
CA ALA A 315 -4.22 16.82 -21.53
C ALA A 315 -2.83 16.79 -22.19
N GLN A 316 -2.16 15.64 -22.19
CA GLN A 316 -0.84 15.47 -22.85
C GLN A 316 -0.96 15.24 -24.36
N VAL A 317 -1.95 14.43 -24.78
CA VAL A 317 -2.08 14.00 -26.18
C VAL A 317 -2.72 15.10 -27.05
N GLY A 318 -3.45 16.07 -26.43
CA GLY A 318 -4.17 17.12 -27.16
C GLY A 318 -5.50 16.64 -27.74
N ASP A 319 -6.34 17.57 -28.17
CA ASP A 319 -7.73 17.31 -28.60
C ASP A 319 -7.88 16.46 -29.89
N GLY A 320 -6.79 16.11 -30.59
CA GLY A 320 -6.82 15.46 -31.90
C GLY A 320 -6.76 13.93 -31.92
N ASP A 321 -6.06 13.33 -30.93
CA ASP A 321 -5.70 11.89 -30.98
C ASP A 321 -6.14 11.07 -29.74
N ALA A 322 -6.92 11.65 -28.85
CA ALA A 322 -7.24 11.06 -27.54
C ALA A 322 -8.44 10.10 -27.58
N VAL A 323 -8.61 9.28 -28.62
CA VAL A 323 -9.56 8.16 -28.52
C VAL A 323 -8.87 7.02 -27.79
N ALA A 324 -8.85 7.12 -26.45
CA ALA A 324 -8.44 6.02 -25.59
C ALA A 324 -9.29 4.78 -25.92
N ARG A 325 -8.65 3.69 -26.34
CA ARG A 325 -9.33 2.41 -26.49
C ARG A 325 -9.54 1.82 -25.11
N ILE A 326 -10.80 1.69 -24.69
CA ILE A 326 -11.14 1.05 -23.42
C ILE A 326 -11.61 -0.37 -23.73
N SER A 327 -10.88 -1.36 -23.20
CA SER A 327 -11.30 -2.75 -23.21
C SER A 327 -11.66 -3.20 -21.80
N THR A 328 -12.67 -4.04 -21.66
CA THR A 328 -13.10 -4.58 -20.37
C THR A 328 -13.16 -6.09 -20.43
N GLU A 329 -12.67 -6.74 -19.41
CA GLU A 329 -12.78 -8.17 -19.23
C GLU A 329 -13.24 -8.50 -17.82
N SER A 330 -13.83 -9.67 -17.63
CA SER A 330 -14.21 -10.19 -16.32
C SER A 330 -13.73 -11.62 -16.20
N GLY A 331 -13.32 -12.00 -15.00
CA GLY A 331 -12.79 -13.34 -14.76
C GLY A 331 -12.98 -13.77 -13.31
N THR A 332 -12.47 -14.95 -13.02
CA THR A 332 -12.37 -15.49 -11.67
C THR A 332 -10.91 -15.88 -11.43
N SER A 333 -10.33 -15.41 -10.32
CA SER A 333 -8.98 -15.76 -9.90
C SER A 333 -8.90 -17.23 -9.51
N LEU A 334 -7.71 -17.78 -9.42
CA LEU A 334 -7.46 -19.14 -8.92
C LEU A 334 -8.00 -19.35 -7.50
N GLY A 335 -8.01 -18.30 -6.67
CA GLY A 335 -8.58 -18.31 -5.33
C GLY A 335 -10.11 -18.16 -5.26
N GLY A 336 -10.78 -18.07 -6.42
CA GLY A 336 -12.24 -18.08 -6.55
C GLY A 336 -12.92 -16.71 -6.46
N ARG A 337 -12.18 -15.59 -6.37
CA ARG A 337 -12.81 -14.28 -6.44
C ARG A 337 -13.03 -13.85 -7.87
N ARG A 338 -14.22 -13.31 -8.15
CA ARG A 338 -14.51 -12.64 -9.42
C ARG A 338 -13.82 -11.28 -9.46
N TYR A 339 -13.44 -10.86 -10.65
CA TYR A 339 -12.89 -9.53 -10.89
C TYR A 339 -13.41 -8.98 -12.22
N SER A 340 -13.34 -7.66 -12.35
CA SER A 340 -13.45 -6.94 -13.61
C SER A 340 -12.18 -6.12 -13.81
N ARG A 341 -11.63 -6.13 -15.03
CA ARG A 341 -10.45 -5.38 -15.43
C ARG A 341 -10.81 -4.48 -16.59
N ALA A 342 -10.49 -3.20 -16.49
CA ALA A 342 -10.60 -2.23 -17.58
C ALA A 342 -9.20 -1.73 -17.93
N VAL A 343 -8.90 -1.68 -19.24
CA VAL A 343 -7.62 -1.21 -19.75
C VAL A 343 -7.87 -0.03 -20.68
N HIS A 344 -7.26 1.11 -20.40
CA HIS A 344 -7.22 2.27 -21.27
C HIS A 344 -5.87 2.27 -21.98
N ALA A 345 -5.89 2.20 -23.30
CA ALA A 345 -4.71 2.20 -24.13
C ALA A 345 -4.70 3.41 -25.06
N ASP A 346 -3.52 3.86 -25.46
CA ASP A 346 -3.33 4.87 -26.50
C ASP A 346 -3.68 4.34 -27.91
N ALA A 347 -3.46 5.16 -28.92
CA ALA A 347 -3.72 4.81 -30.32
C ALA A 347 -2.86 3.63 -30.81
N GLU A 348 -1.66 3.49 -30.26
CA GLU A 348 -0.68 2.44 -30.53
C GLU A 348 -0.98 1.14 -29.76
N GLY A 349 -2.00 1.16 -28.89
CA GLY A 349 -2.41 0.02 -28.07
C GLY A 349 -1.58 -0.17 -26.79
N GLN A 350 -0.75 0.83 -26.40
CA GLN A 350 0.01 0.78 -25.14
C GLN A 350 -0.93 1.11 -23.97
N PRO A 351 -1.05 0.23 -22.96
CA PRO A 351 -1.82 0.52 -21.76
C PRO A 351 -1.21 1.66 -20.97
N HIS A 352 -2.02 2.65 -20.58
CA HIS A 352 -1.62 3.72 -19.68
C HIS A 352 -2.45 3.76 -18.40
N ILE A 353 -3.64 3.15 -18.37
CA ILE A 353 -4.42 2.91 -17.16
C ILE A 353 -4.92 1.48 -17.18
N GLU A 354 -4.74 0.79 -16.07
CA GLU A 354 -5.32 -0.53 -15.86
C GLU A 354 -6.06 -0.54 -14.51
N ALA A 355 -7.35 -0.86 -14.53
CA ALA A 355 -8.21 -0.79 -13.35
C ALA A 355 -8.83 -2.15 -13.05
N TRP A 356 -8.57 -2.66 -11.83
CA TRP A 356 -9.08 -3.93 -11.33
C TRP A 356 -10.09 -3.71 -10.21
N THR A 357 -11.32 -4.14 -10.42
CA THR A 357 -12.33 -4.24 -9.36
C THR A 357 -12.41 -5.69 -8.89
N VAL A 358 -12.05 -5.93 -7.63
CA VAL A 358 -12.09 -7.27 -7.03
C VAL A 358 -13.41 -7.46 -6.30
N HIS A 359 -14.30 -8.29 -6.85
CA HIS A 359 -15.67 -8.42 -6.36
C HIS A 359 -15.75 -9.15 -5.03
N GLY A 360 -16.44 -8.54 -4.06
CA GLY A 360 -16.60 -9.07 -2.71
C GLY A 360 -15.35 -8.94 -1.84
N ALA A 361 -14.27 -8.31 -2.32
CA ALA A 361 -13.07 -8.07 -1.52
C ALA A 361 -13.21 -6.84 -0.64
N GLY A 362 -12.61 -6.91 0.57
CA GLY A 362 -12.46 -5.81 1.51
C GLY A 362 -11.15 -5.04 1.30
N HIS A 363 -10.68 -4.40 2.39
CA HIS A 363 -9.45 -3.60 2.42
C HIS A 363 -8.24 -4.52 2.63
N ALA A 364 -7.73 -5.14 1.56
CA ALA A 364 -6.63 -6.08 1.61
C ALA A 364 -5.93 -6.22 0.26
N TRP A 365 -4.63 -6.49 0.27
CA TRP A 365 -3.83 -6.77 -0.93
C TRP A 365 -4.32 -8.04 -1.62
N SER A 366 -4.78 -7.91 -2.85
CA SER A 366 -5.36 -8.99 -3.64
C SER A 366 -4.30 -10.01 -4.06
N GLY A 367 -4.58 -11.30 -3.89
CA GLY A 367 -3.68 -12.40 -4.22
C GLY A 367 -2.49 -12.55 -3.26
N GLY A 368 -2.46 -11.76 -2.17
CA GLY A 368 -1.35 -11.76 -1.21
C GLY A 368 -1.27 -13.02 -0.35
N SER A 369 -0.14 -13.20 0.31
CA SER A 369 0.14 -14.29 1.25
C SER A 369 -0.41 -14.00 2.64
N ALA A 370 -1.00 -15.01 3.27
CA ALA A 370 -1.44 -14.94 4.67
C ALA A 370 -0.28 -14.78 5.68
N SER A 371 0.97 -14.85 5.24
CA SER A 371 2.15 -14.58 6.07
C SER A 371 2.34 -13.09 6.36
N GLY A 372 1.68 -12.20 5.63
CA GLY A 372 1.63 -10.76 5.90
C GLY A 372 0.21 -10.30 6.19
N SER A 373 0.09 -9.17 6.88
CA SER A 373 -1.20 -8.58 7.24
C SER A 373 -1.90 -7.92 6.04
N PHE A 374 -3.20 -7.68 6.16
CA PHE A 374 -4.02 -7.02 5.13
C PHE A 374 -3.89 -7.66 3.75
N THR A 375 -4.00 -8.97 3.66
CA THR A 375 -3.94 -9.75 2.41
C THR A 375 -5.23 -10.52 2.17
N ASP A 376 -5.59 -10.72 0.89
CA ASP A 376 -6.69 -11.59 0.46
C ASP A 376 -6.21 -12.57 -0.60
N GLY A 377 -5.78 -13.76 -0.17
CA GLY A 377 -5.27 -14.81 -1.06
C GLY A 377 -6.29 -15.35 -2.07
N LYS A 378 -7.56 -14.93 -1.97
CA LYS A 378 -8.62 -15.37 -2.91
C LYS A 378 -8.69 -14.50 -4.17
N GLY A 379 -8.16 -13.28 -4.14
CA GLY A 379 -8.20 -12.35 -5.26
C GLY A 379 -7.19 -12.67 -6.39
N PRO A 380 -7.26 -11.96 -7.51
CA PRO A 380 -6.20 -11.99 -8.52
C PRO A 380 -4.88 -11.51 -7.90
N ASP A 381 -3.74 -12.02 -8.38
CA ASP A 381 -2.42 -11.68 -7.85
C ASP A 381 -2.01 -10.26 -8.28
N ALA A 382 -2.29 -9.28 -7.39
CA ALA A 382 -1.99 -7.89 -7.66
C ALA A 382 -0.48 -7.63 -7.84
N SER A 383 0.38 -8.38 -7.14
CA SER A 383 1.82 -8.26 -7.29
C SER A 383 2.29 -8.69 -8.67
N ALA A 384 1.86 -9.86 -9.14
CA ALA A 384 2.21 -10.36 -10.46
C ALA A 384 1.67 -9.45 -11.58
N GLU A 385 0.44 -8.97 -11.44
CA GLU A 385 -0.18 -8.08 -12.42
C GLU A 385 0.47 -6.68 -12.46
N MET A 386 0.88 -6.13 -11.31
CA MET A 386 1.65 -4.88 -11.27
C MET A 386 3.02 -5.07 -11.92
N VAL A 387 3.73 -6.16 -11.63
CA VAL A 387 5.02 -6.46 -12.28
C VAL A 387 4.85 -6.63 -13.78
N ARG A 388 3.84 -7.39 -14.24
CA ARG A 388 3.51 -7.52 -15.67
C ARG A 388 3.27 -6.15 -16.32
N PHE A 389 2.45 -5.31 -15.70
CA PHE A 389 2.13 -3.97 -16.19
C PHE A 389 3.40 -3.11 -16.27
N PHE A 390 4.16 -3.01 -15.21
CA PHE A 390 5.36 -2.18 -15.15
C PHE A 390 6.45 -2.60 -16.14
N LEU A 391 6.71 -3.89 -16.25
CA LEU A 391 7.74 -4.39 -17.15
C LEU A 391 7.36 -4.26 -18.63
N ALA A 392 6.06 -4.15 -18.93
CA ALA A 392 5.56 -3.89 -20.29
C ALA A 392 5.61 -2.40 -20.68
N LEU A 393 5.74 -1.47 -19.71
CA LEU A 393 5.81 -0.04 -20.00
C LEU A 393 7.11 0.30 -20.74
N ARG A 394 6.97 0.84 -21.96
CA ARG A 394 8.07 1.42 -22.70
C ARG A 394 8.03 2.93 -22.52
N ARG A 395 8.97 3.50 -21.79
CA ARG A 395 9.15 4.95 -21.85
C ARG A 395 9.61 5.30 -23.26
N ALA A 396 8.82 6.12 -23.97
CA ALA A 396 9.23 6.66 -25.26
C ALA A 396 10.61 7.29 -25.08
N GLY A 397 11.59 6.80 -25.81
CA GLY A 397 12.91 7.38 -25.81
C GLY A 397 12.77 8.82 -26.30
N SER A 398 13.30 9.78 -25.54
CA SER A 398 13.71 11.05 -26.11
C SER A 398 14.72 10.71 -27.21
N ALA A 399 14.29 10.81 -28.46
CA ALA A 399 15.15 10.74 -29.63
C ALA A 399 16.18 11.87 -29.57
#